data_d475e226d5f2c142ba1280fe27393763
#
_entry.id   d475e226d5f2c142ba1280fe27393763
#
_cell.length_a   1.000
_cell.length_b   1.000
_cell.length_c   1.000
_cell.angle_alpha   90.00
_cell.angle_beta   90.00
_cell.angle_gamma   90.00
#
_symmetry.space_group_name_H-M   'P 1'
#
loop_
_entity.id
_entity.type
_entity.pdbx_description
1 polymer ?
#
loop_
_entity_poly.entity_id
_entity_poly.type
_entity_poly.pdbx_seq_one_letter_code
_entity_poly.pdbx_strand_id
1 'polypeptide(L)'
;MSDLTNAGLVVCVKKQINHPYWYGCFGQISTEKLLKDKRKQYPKYYKAHDFENQLGTRVFDCMGLIKYYMWSGGDGAPSYNSKQDLGCIGMYNKATKKGAIASFPKKAGLLVF
;
A
#
# COMPACT_ATOMS: atom_id res chain seq x y z
N MET A 1 10.47 9.99 15.83
CA MET A 1 10.07 9.44 14.53
C MET A 1 11.28 8.78 13.88
N SER A 2 11.18 7.51 13.57
CA SER A 2 12.29 6.82 12.89
C SER A 2 12.33 7.22 11.42
N ASP A 3 13.54 7.34 10.88
CA ASP A 3 13.71 7.62 9.46
C ASP A 3 13.25 6.45 8.61
N LEU A 4 12.59 6.74 7.50
CA LEU A 4 12.17 5.72 6.54
C LEU A 4 13.38 5.29 5.69
N THR A 5 13.57 3.97 5.55
CA THR A 5 14.70 3.41 4.81
C THR A 5 14.24 2.30 3.87
N ASN A 6 15.06 1.99 2.88
CA ASN A 6 14.79 0.85 1.99
C ASN A 6 14.73 -0.47 2.77
N ALA A 7 15.64 -0.67 3.72
CA ALA A 7 15.64 -1.87 4.56
C ALA A 7 14.38 -1.94 5.43
N GLY A 8 13.94 -0.82 5.98
CA GLY A 8 12.71 -0.72 6.76
C GLY A 8 11.47 -1.05 5.92
N LEU A 9 11.45 -0.60 4.67
CA LEU A 9 10.36 -0.94 3.75
C LEU A 9 10.28 -2.45 3.52
N VAL A 10 11.41 -3.11 3.30
CA VAL A 10 11.45 -4.58 3.11
C VAL A 10 10.91 -5.29 4.35
N VAL A 11 11.33 -4.89 5.55
CA VAL A 11 10.84 -5.47 6.80
C VAL A 11 9.33 -5.28 6.94
N CYS A 12 8.84 -4.08 6.66
CA CYS A 12 7.40 -3.77 6.70
C CYS A 12 6.60 -4.65 5.74
N VAL A 13 7.05 -4.74 4.49
CA VAL A 13 6.37 -5.55 3.45
C VAL A 13 6.32 -7.03 3.82
N LYS A 14 7.40 -7.57 4.37
CA LYS A 14 7.44 -8.98 4.81
C LYS A 14 6.43 -9.27 5.91
N LYS A 15 6.18 -8.32 6.80
CA LYS A 15 5.17 -8.47 7.86
C LYS A 15 3.75 -8.53 7.31
N GLN A 16 3.54 -8.04 6.10
CA GLN A 16 2.20 -7.96 5.49
C GLN A 16 1.87 -9.16 4.60
N ILE A 17 2.73 -10.17 4.54
CA ILE A 17 2.46 -11.39 3.77
C ILE A 17 1.14 -12.01 4.26
N ASN A 18 0.29 -12.43 3.33
CA ASN A 18 -1.04 -13.02 3.55
C ASN A 18 -2.13 -12.02 3.96
N HIS A 19 -1.86 -10.73 3.99
CA HIS A 19 -2.92 -9.74 4.14
C HIS A 19 -3.67 -9.54 2.82
N PRO A 20 -5.00 -9.33 2.86
CA PRO A 20 -5.79 -9.24 1.63
C PRO A 20 -5.51 -7.99 0.80
N TYR A 21 -5.72 -8.11 -0.50
CA TYR A 21 -5.68 -6.97 -1.43
C TYR A 21 -7.06 -6.31 -1.49
N TRP A 22 -7.11 -5.03 -1.15
CA TRP A 22 -8.32 -4.21 -1.25
C TRP A 22 -8.00 -2.95 -2.04
N TYR A 23 -8.63 -2.78 -3.18
CA TYR A 23 -8.39 -1.64 -4.05
C TYR A 23 -8.67 -0.32 -3.34
N GLY A 24 -7.72 0.61 -3.42
CA GLY A 24 -7.83 1.93 -2.79
C GLY A 24 -7.48 1.97 -1.31
N CYS A 25 -6.99 0.87 -0.74
CA CYS A 25 -6.62 0.81 0.67
C CYS A 25 -5.10 0.90 0.86
N PHE A 26 -4.69 1.43 2.00
CA PHE A 26 -3.29 1.72 2.30
C PHE A 26 -2.90 1.29 3.72
N GLY A 27 -3.47 0.21 4.21
CA GLY A 27 -3.14 -0.35 5.52
C GLY A 27 -4.18 -0.12 6.59
N GLN A 28 -5.39 0.28 6.23
CA GLN A 28 -6.49 0.35 7.18
C GLN A 28 -6.84 -1.05 7.67
N ILE A 29 -7.36 -1.15 8.89
CA ILE A 29 -7.98 -2.38 9.35
C ILE A 29 -9.36 -2.47 8.71
N SER A 30 -9.66 -3.57 8.04
CA SER A 30 -10.91 -3.75 7.33
C SER A 30 -12.09 -3.86 8.30
N THR A 31 -13.14 -3.11 8.02
CA THR A 31 -14.40 -3.10 8.76
C THR A 31 -15.55 -3.19 7.77
N GLU A 32 -16.75 -3.51 8.27
CA GLU A 32 -17.95 -3.52 7.43
C GLU A 32 -18.20 -2.13 6.80
N LYS A 33 -17.96 -1.07 7.57
CA LYS A 33 -18.10 0.29 7.07
C LYS A 33 -17.11 0.58 5.94
N LEU A 34 -15.84 0.20 6.11
CA LEU A 34 -14.82 0.38 5.08
C LEU A 34 -15.19 -0.39 3.81
N LEU A 35 -15.63 -1.63 3.95
CA LEU A 35 -16.07 -2.44 2.82
C LEU A 35 -17.24 -1.79 2.07
N LYS A 36 -18.24 -1.32 2.82
CA LYS A 36 -19.40 -0.63 2.25
C LYS A 36 -18.98 0.61 1.48
N ASP A 37 -18.11 1.43 2.07
CA ASP A 37 -17.61 2.64 1.44
C ASP A 37 -16.81 2.34 0.16
N LYS A 38 -15.97 1.33 0.20
CA LYS A 38 -15.16 0.93 -0.97
C LYS A 38 -16.01 0.32 -2.07
N ARG A 39 -17.03 -0.47 -1.75
CA ARG A 39 -18.00 -0.99 -2.73
C ARG A 39 -18.75 0.12 -3.43
N LYS A 40 -19.12 1.16 -2.68
CA LYS A 40 -19.78 2.34 -3.24
C LYS A 40 -18.84 3.15 -4.12
N GLN A 41 -17.58 3.31 -3.69
CA GLN A 41 -16.58 4.11 -4.40
C GLN A 41 -16.02 3.40 -5.64
N TYR A 42 -15.81 2.08 -5.54
CA TYR A 42 -15.18 1.27 -6.60
C TYR A 42 -15.97 -0.01 -6.87
N PRO A 43 -17.20 0.08 -7.36
CA PRO A 43 -18.07 -1.10 -7.50
C PRO A 43 -17.48 -2.19 -8.40
N LYS A 44 -16.66 -1.83 -9.38
CA LYS A 44 -16.04 -2.81 -10.29
C LYS A 44 -15.01 -3.70 -9.61
N TYR A 45 -14.41 -3.22 -8.51
CA TYR A 45 -13.32 -3.93 -7.83
C TYR A 45 -13.78 -4.71 -6.61
N TYR A 46 -15.05 -4.61 -6.23
CA TYR A 46 -15.60 -5.22 -5.01
C TYR A 46 -16.82 -6.08 -5.28
N LYS A 47 -16.90 -6.69 -6.47
CA LYS A 47 -18.04 -7.52 -6.87
C LYS A 47 -18.08 -8.87 -6.16
N ALA A 48 -16.93 -9.43 -5.80
CA ALA A 48 -16.86 -10.72 -5.13
C ALA A 48 -17.54 -10.67 -3.76
N HIS A 49 -17.99 -11.81 -3.28
CA HIS A 49 -18.73 -11.90 -2.01
C HIS A 49 -17.86 -12.31 -0.82
N ASP A 50 -16.60 -12.66 -1.08
CA ASP A 50 -15.70 -13.17 -0.05
C ASP A 50 -14.98 -12.08 0.75
N PHE A 51 -15.20 -10.81 0.42
CA PHE A 51 -14.62 -9.69 1.18
C PHE A 51 -15.05 -9.69 2.65
N GLU A 52 -16.25 -10.15 2.94
CA GLU A 52 -16.77 -10.24 4.30
C GLU A 52 -15.94 -11.19 5.18
N ASN A 53 -15.26 -12.16 4.57
CA ASN A 53 -14.37 -13.09 5.27
C ASN A 53 -13.00 -12.49 5.61
N GLN A 54 -12.75 -11.27 5.15
CA GLN A 54 -11.47 -10.58 5.30
C GLN A 54 -11.53 -9.42 6.29
N LEU A 55 -12.62 -9.30 7.05
CA LEU A 55 -12.78 -8.24 8.03
C LEU A 55 -11.86 -8.44 9.23
N GLY A 56 -11.42 -7.34 9.83
CA GLY A 56 -10.53 -7.37 10.99
C GLY A 56 -9.07 -7.53 10.64
N THR A 57 -8.70 -7.42 9.38
CA THR A 57 -7.30 -7.51 8.92
C THR A 57 -6.85 -6.20 8.28
N ARG A 58 -5.55 -5.99 8.25
CA ARG A 58 -4.96 -4.86 7.55
C ARG A 58 -4.98 -5.13 6.04
N VAL A 59 -5.47 -4.17 5.25
CA VAL A 59 -5.70 -4.35 3.81
C VAL A 59 -4.98 -3.27 3.00
N PHE A 60 -4.53 -3.64 1.79
CA PHE A 60 -3.72 -2.77 0.93
C PHE A 60 -4.04 -3.02 -0.54
N ASP A 61 -3.84 -1.98 -1.37
CA ASP A 61 -3.59 -2.20 -2.78
C ASP A 61 -2.06 -2.14 -3.03
N CYS A 62 -1.63 -2.23 -4.30
CA CYS A 62 -0.21 -2.33 -4.62
C CYS A 62 0.59 -1.11 -4.14
N MET A 63 0.12 0.10 -4.39
CA MET A 63 0.79 1.31 -3.88
C MET A 63 0.46 1.57 -2.42
N GLY A 64 -0.68 1.10 -1.95
CA GLY A 64 -1.09 1.23 -0.55
C GLY A 64 -0.15 0.54 0.41
N LEU A 65 0.47 -0.55 0.00
CA LEU A 65 1.48 -1.25 0.80
C LEU A 65 2.69 -0.34 1.08
N ILE A 66 3.15 0.38 0.06
CA ILE A 66 4.26 1.32 0.21
C ILE A 66 3.81 2.54 1.00
N LYS A 67 2.63 3.06 0.72
CA LYS A 67 2.04 4.19 1.46
C LYS A 67 1.88 3.85 2.94
N TYR A 68 1.53 2.61 3.27
CA TYR A 68 1.44 2.17 4.66
C TYR A 68 2.77 2.37 5.38
N TYR A 69 3.89 1.96 4.77
CA TYR A 69 5.20 2.18 5.37
C TYR A 69 5.51 3.67 5.49
N MET A 70 5.25 4.46 4.44
CA MET A 70 5.49 5.91 4.45
C MET A 70 4.70 6.62 5.54
N TRP A 71 3.46 6.19 5.81
CA TRP A 71 2.54 6.90 6.70
C TRP A 71 2.46 6.32 8.11
N SER A 72 3.04 5.17 8.35
CA SER A 72 3.02 4.53 9.68
C SER A 72 4.42 4.23 10.24
N GLY A 73 5.44 4.23 9.39
CA GLY A 73 6.77 3.77 9.77
C GLY A 73 6.86 2.25 9.92
N GLY A 74 5.82 1.53 9.53
CA GLY A 74 5.78 0.07 9.55
C GLY A 74 4.99 -0.54 10.69
N ASP A 75 4.36 0.28 11.54
CA ASP A 75 3.59 -0.19 12.68
C ASP A 75 2.44 0.78 12.99
N GLY A 76 1.33 0.23 13.47
CA GLY A 76 0.17 1.02 13.85
C GLY A 76 -0.65 1.52 12.67
N ALA A 77 -1.47 2.54 12.91
CA ALA A 77 -2.35 3.11 11.91
C ALA A 77 -1.59 4.09 11.00
N PRO A 78 -1.85 4.07 9.68
CA PRO A 78 -1.22 5.05 8.78
C PRO A 78 -1.82 6.44 8.95
N SER A 79 -0.98 7.47 8.84
CA SER A 79 -1.40 8.87 8.84
C SER A 79 -1.57 9.34 7.39
N TYR A 80 -2.81 9.40 6.93
CA TYR A 80 -3.13 9.74 5.54
C TYR A 80 -2.58 11.10 5.14
N ASN A 81 -1.92 11.16 3.99
CA ASN A 81 -1.41 12.40 3.41
C ASN A 81 -1.86 12.50 1.95
N SER A 82 -2.83 13.38 1.69
CA SER A 82 -3.40 13.54 0.36
C SER A 82 -2.40 13.98 -0.70
N LYS A 83 -1.35 14.70 -0.31
CA LYS A 83 -0.28 15.13 -1.24
C LYS A 83 0.59 13.97 -1.72
N GLN A 84 0.62 12.88 -0.97
CA GLN A 84 1.38 11.68 -1.29
C GLN A 84 0.48 10.54 -1.79
N ASP A 85 -0.81 10.78 -1.94
CA ASP A 85 -1.77 9.76 -2.38
C ASP A 85 -1.78 9.66 -3.90
N LEU A 86 -0.72 9.05 -4.44
CA LEU A 86 -0.47 8.92 -5.87
C LEU A 86 -0.62 7.47 -6.30
N GLY A 87 -1.05 7.27 -7.54
CA GLY A 87 -1.00 5.96 -8.18
C GLY A 87 0.41 5.60 -8.65
N CYS A 88 0.55 4.46 -9.32
CA CYS A 88 1.87 3.98 -9.77
C CYS A 88 2.60 5.00 -10.64
N ILE A 89 1.91 5.58 -11.63
CA ILE A 89 2.52 6.57 -12.54
C ILE A 89 2.93 7.83 -11.78
N GLY A 90 2.08 8.31 -10.86
CA GLY A 90 2.39 9.49 -10.06
C GLY A 90 3.59 9.27 -9.16
N MET A 91 3.69 8.11 -8.52
CA MET A 91 4.85 7.75 -7.69
C MET A 91 6.13 7.70 -8.52
N TYR A 92 6.07 7.08 -9.70
CA TYR A 92 7.22 7.01 -10.60
C TYR A 92 7.68 8.41 -11.01
N ASN A 93 6.73 9.28 -11.40
CA ASN A 93 7.06 10.65 -11.85
C ASN A 93 7.67 11.50 -10.74
N LYS A 94 7.30 11.25 -9.49
CA LYS A 94 7.84 11.97 -8.33
C LYS A 94 9.15 11.41 -7.79
N ALA A 95 9.58 10.24 -8.26
CA ALA A 95 10.82 9.63 -7.81
C ALA A 95 12.03 10.50 -8.18
N THR A 96 12.93 10.68 -7.22
CA THR A 96 14.16 11.45 -7.44
C THR A 96 15.21 10.68 -8.25
N LYS A 97 15.21 9.35 -8.13
CA LYS A 97 16.07 8.44 -8.89
C LYS A 97 15.21 7.40 -9.58
N LYS A 98 15.34 7.28 -10.87
CA LYS A 98 14.61 6.30 -11.68
C LYS A 98 15.44 5.96 -12.92
N GLY A 99 15.15 4.79 -13.51
CA GLY A 99 15.85 4.33 -14.69
C GLY A 99 15.21 3.08 -15.26
N ALA A 100 15.80 2.59 -16.35
CA ALA A 100 15.30 1.39 -17.00
C ALA A 100 15.59 0.14 -16.16
N ILE A 101 14.72 -0.87 -16.28
CA ILE A 101 14.87 -2.13 -15.52
C ILE A 101 16.16 -2.86 -15.87
N ALA A 102 16.63 -2.70 -17.12
CA ALA A 102 17.89 -3.31 -17.57
C ALA A 102 19.11 -2.79 -16.83
N SER A 103 19.05 -1.58 -16.28
CA SER A 103 20.16 -0.94 -15.56
C SER A 103 19.87 -0.75 -14.07
N PHE A 104 18.87 -1.42 -13.54
CA PHE A 104 18.47 -1.17 -12.16
C PHE A 104 19.51 -1.69 -11.17
N PRO A 105 19.83 -0.93 -10.11
CA PRO A 105 20.76 -1.39 -9.07
C PRO A 105 20.14 -2.54 -8.25
N LYS A 106 20.93 -3.55 -7.94
CA LYS A 106 20.47 -4.70 -7.14
C LYS A 106 20.51 -4.36 -5.66
N LYS A 107 19.57 -3.54 -5.21
CA LYS A 107 19.44 -3.13 -3.80
C LYS A 107 18.05 -3.47 -3.29
N ALA A 108 17.96 -3.90 -2.03
CA ALA A 108 16.68 -4.14 -1.38
C ALA A 108 15.87 -2.85 -1.25
N GLY A 109 14.55 -2.94 -1.38
CA GLY A 109 13.66 -1.81 -1.19
C GLY A 109 13.50 -0.89 -2.40
N LEU A 110 13.97 -1.29 -3.58
CA LEU A 110 13.71 -0.56 -4.81
C LEU A 110 12.36 -0.96 -5.38
N LEU A 111 11.65 0.02 -5.95
CA LEU A 111 10.34 -0.20 -6.56
C LEU A 111 10.49 -0.47 -8.05
N VAL A 112 9.77 -1.49 -8.55
CA VAL A 112 9.71 -1.84 -9.96
C VAL A 112 8.30 -1.55 -10.45
N PHE A 113 8.19 -0.75 -11.48
CA PHE A 113 6.92 -0.32 -12.06
C PHE A 113 6.67 -0.96 -13.42
#